data_0f98e34bfa7334ac811e8fb27916b2ba
#
_entry.id   0f98e34bfa7334ac811e8fb27916b2ba
#
_cell.length_a   1.000
_cell.length_b   1.000
_cell.length_c   1.000
_cell.angle_alpha   90.00
_cell.angle_beta   90.00
_cell.angle_gamma   90.00
#
_symmetry.space_group_name_H-M   'P 1'
#
loop_
_entity.id
_entity.type
_entity.pdbx_description
1 polymer ?
#
loop_
_entity_poly.entity_id
_entity_poly.type
_entity_poly.pdbx_seq_one_letter_code
_entity_poly.pdbx_strand_id
1 'polypeptide(L)'
;MKNLFTLLIAFFVSFPGFAQLRSLSLQEVVAMAKEQSIASKQAVTARKTNYWQYRSFQADYKPQLSLNGTIPGFTRSYIQVTQPDGTISFEQVSNNNSLLNLSLSQSIALTGGTVYVQQQTQRFDDFARNNTRYNGIPFEIGISQPLFRFNTLKWDRKIQPLKYQEGNQQFIQSLEQIALDATGYYFELLVAQVNLQIAEKNRSNNDTLYKIAQHKLALGKISQNDLLQLQMGLLTAQKDLASAQQAAAVASLKLKMYMGSRDERELELEIPLEAAEFAINTRLALDEAFANRSAAVGFRRKLLEAEQEVQFAKKENGLNASLNATFGLSNQGARPSDVYMNPQDREFVELQFTLPIMTWGRNKARTEVAKANKEFAQQSVEQDKLTFEQEIFTQVTLLQMLQKQVKLTKLADNIAADRYQIAKERFILSDLSVTDLGIATQEKDIARRDYILALRDYWQSYYSLRILTLYDFEQNKKIAY
;
A
#
# COMPACT_ATOMS: atom_id res chain seq x y z
N MET A 1 -31.09 -4.15 71.84
CA MET A 1 -30.43 -2.91 71.35
C MET A 1 -30.61 -2.87 69.86
N LYS A 2 -31.42 -1.94 69.39
CA LYS A 2 -31.98 -1.86 68.03
C LYS A 2 -30.99 -1.16 67.09
N ASN A 3 -30.58 -1.82 66.03
CA ASN A 3 -29.82 -1.18 64.95
C ASN A 3 -30.80 -0.73 63.85
N LEU A 4 -30.87 0.56 63.66
CA LEU A 4 -31.64 1.26 62.66
C LEU A 4 -30.82 1.26 61.37
N PHE A 5 -31.27 0.53 60.35
CA PHE A 5 -30.68 0.51 59.00
C PHE A 5 -31.32 1.61 58.17
N THR A 6 -30.67 2.73 58.00
CA THR A 6 -31.16 3.82 57.15
C THR A 6 -30.74 3.55 55.71
N LEU A 7 -31.72 3.17 54.85
CA LEU A 7 -31.57 2.93 53.42
C LEU A 7 -31.54 4.30 52.69
N LEU A 8 -30.38 4.71 52.22
CA LEU A 8 -30.20 5.91 51.41
C LEU A 8 -30.46 5.54 49.96
N ILE A 9 -31.66 5.82 49.43
CA ILE A 9 -31.98 5.68 48.00
C ILE A 9 -31.39 6.86 47.25
N ALA A 10 -30.24 6.63 46.59
CA ALA A 10 -29.64 7.60 45.65
C ALA A 10 -30.46 7.58 44.35
N PHE A 11 -31.23 8.63 44.14
CA PHE A 11 -31.97 8.88 42.91
C PHE A 11 -30.94 9.30 41.83
N PHE A 12 -30.51 8.34 40.98
CA PHE A 12 -29.73 8.64 39.78
C PHE A 12 -30.64 9.37 38.80
N VAL A 13 -30.64 10.68 38.79
CA VAL A 13 -31.20 11.49 37.72
C VAL A 13 -30.27 11.31 36.52
N SER A 14 -30.63 10.35 35.63
CA SER A 14 -30.04 10.27 34.31
C SER A 14 -30.48 11.50 33.52
N PHE A 15 -29.63 12.53 33.49
CA PHE A 15 -29.74 13.58 32.49
C PHE A 15 -29.63 12.87 31.11
N PRO A 16 -30.60 13.00 30.20
CA PRO A 16 -30.39 12.66 28.81
C PRO A 16 -29.28 13.60 28.34
N GLY A 17 -28.07 13.07 28.22
CA GLY A 17 -26.99 13.79 27.55
C GLY A 17 -27.51 14.12 26.16
N PHE A 18 -27.81 15.39 25.88
CA PHE A 18 -27.96 15.88 24.55
C PHE A 18 -26.70 15.45 23.82
N ALA A 19 -26.83 14.45 22.94
CA ALA A 19 -25.75 14.04 22.06
C ALA A 19 -25.40 15.26 21.22
N GLN A 20 -24.38 15.99 21.67
CA GLN A 20 -23.85 17.14 20.94
C GLN A 20 -23.40 16.59 19.59
N LEU A 21 -24.10 16.95 18.52
CA LEU A 21 -23.68 16.68 17.14
C LEU A 21 -22.24 17.20 17.02
N ARG A 22 -21.31 16.29 16.90
CA ARG A 22 -19.90 16.64 16.71
C ARG A 22 -19.72 16.97 15.25
N SER A 23 -19.57 18.24 14.90
CA SER A 23 -19.10 18.61 13.58
C SER A 23 -17.66 18.14 13.38
N LEU A 24 -17.39 17.54 12.23
CA LEU A 24 -16.07 17.03 11.87
C LEU A 24 -15.46 17.91 10.79
N SER A 25 -14.24 18.36 11.03
CA SER A 25 -13.41 19.03 10.03
C SER A 25 -12.79 18.05 9.04
N LEU A 26 -12.35 18.53 7.88
CA LEU A 26 -11.64 17.72 6.88
C LEU A 26 -10.37 17.07 7.48
N GLN A 27 -9.61 17.83 8.29
CA GLN A 27 -8.38 17.34 8.90
C GLN A 27 -8.66 16.19 9.88
N GLU A 28 -9.72 16.28 10.68
CA GLU A 28 -10.10 15.20 11.60
C GLU A 28 -10.51 13.93 10.85
N VAL A 29 -11.30 14.06 9.79
CA VAL A 29 -11.71 12.90 8.95
C VAL A 29 -10.50 12.25 8.29
N VAL A 30 -9.58 13.03 7.73
CA VAL A 30 -8.33 12.52 7.15
C VAL A 30 -7.47 11.83 8.21
N ALA A 31 -7.34 12.40 9.41
CA ALA A 31 -6.59 11.81 10.51
C ALA A 31 -7.21 10.47 10.95
N MET A 32 -8.52 10.42 11.14
CA MET A 32 -9.24 9.19 11.47
C MET A 32 -9.08 8.11 10.38
N ALA A 33 -9.17 8.49 9.11
CA ALA A 33 -8.98 7.56 8.00
C ALA A 33 -7.55 6.99 7.96
N LYS A 34 -6.53 7.81 8.18
CA LYS A 34 -5.12 7.37 8.27
C LYS A 34 -4.85 6.47 9.47
N GLU A 35 -5.59 6.60 10.57
CA GLU A 35 -5.41 5.79 11.77
C GLU A 35 -6.22 4.50 11.73
N GLN A 36 -7.50 4.55 11.34
CA GLN A 36 -8.47 3.50 11.62
C GLN A 36 -8.95 2.72 10.39
N SER A 37 -8.81 3.30 9.17
CA SER A 37 -9.32 2.67 7.95
C SER A 37 -8.68 1.31 7.66
N ILE A 38 -9.39 0.45 6.94
CA ILE A 38 -8.86 -0.83 6.48
C ILE A 38 -7.66 -0.61 5.56
N ALA A 39 -7.72 0.40 4.69
CA ALA A 39 -6.63 0.76 3.79
C ALA A 39 -5.35 1.13 4.56
N SER A 40 -5.47 1.87 5.67
CA SER A 40 -4.32 2.19 6.54
C SER A 40 -3.71 0.94 7.18
N LYS A 41 -4.54 0.04 7.70
CA LYS A 41 -4.07 -1.24 8.26
C LYS A 41 -3.36 -2.10 7.22
N GLN A 42 -3.84 -2.10 5.98
CA GLN A 42 -3.19 -2.79 4.86
C GLN A 42 -1.84 -2.14 4.52
N ALA A 43 -1.74 -0.81 4.47
CA ALA A 43 -0.49 -0.09 4.22
C ALA A 43 0.55 -0.37 5.32
N VAL A 44 0.15 -0.36 6.59
CA VAL A 44 1.02 -0.73 7.74
C VAL A 44 1.49 -2.18 7.63
N THR A 45 0.61 -3.10 7.21
CA THR A 45 0.97 -4.52 7.03
C THR A 45 1.97 -4.68 5.88
N ALA A 46 1.78 -3.99 4.76
CA ALA A 46 2.71 -3.99 3.64
C ALA A 46 4.10 -3.45 4.05
N ARG A 47 4.15 -2.36 4.84
CA ARG A 47 5.41 -1.84 5.40
C ARG A 47 6.11 -2.87 6.28
N LYS A 48 5.35 -3.59 7.14
CA LYS A 48 5.90 -4.68 7.98
C LYS A 48 6.47 -5.81 7.12
N THR A 49 5.77 -6.19 6.04
CA THR A 49 6.26 -7.20 5.10
C THR A 49 7.58 -6.77 4.47
N ASN A 50 7.68 -5.55 3.95
CA ASN A 50 8.92 -5.00 3.39
C ASN A 50 10.07 -4.97 4.41
N TYR A 51 9.78 -4.61 5.65
CA TYR A 51 10.77 -4.61 6.72
C TYR A 51 11.32 -6.03 6.98
N TRP A 52 10.43 -7.03 7.11
CA TRP A 52 10.85 -8.39 7.39
C TRP A 52 11.54 -9.05 6.21
N GLN A 53 11.14 -8.75 4.97
CA GLN A 53 11.86 -9.18 3.76
C GLN A 53 13.29 -8.62 3.74
N TYR A 54 13.46 -7.34 4.06
CA TYR A 54 14.79 -6.73 4.15
C TYR A 54 15.61 -7.30 5.30
N ARG A 55 15.00 -7.60 6.44
CA ARG A 55 15.66 -8.27 7.58
C ARG A 55 16.07 -9.70 7.24
N SER A 56 15.25 -10.45 6.52
CA SER A 56 15.60 -11.77 6.00
C SER A 56 16.82 -11.69 5.08
N PHE A 57 16.79 -10.77 4.11
CA PHE A 57 17.92 -10.49 3.23
C PHE A 57 19.21 -10.17 4.03
N GLN A 58 19.13 -9.33 5.05
CA GLN A 58 20.28 -9.04 5.92
C GLN A 58 20.79 -10.27 6.69
N ALA A 59 19.88 -11.17 7.03
CA ALA A 59 20.25 -12.40 7.74
C ALA A 59 21.00 -13.40 6.85
N ASP A 60 20.73 -13.40 5.52
CA ASP A 60 21.44 -14.28 4.58
C ASP A 60 22.95 -14.01 4.50
N TYR A 61 23.40 -12.85 4.98
CA TYR A 61 24.80 -12.47 5.09
C TYR A 61 25.42 -12.77 6.46
N LYS A 62 24.70 -13.41 7.37
CA LYS A 62 25.18 -13.79 8.70
C LYS A 62 25.42 -15.30 8.76
N PRO A 63 26.26 -15.78 9.69
CA PRO A 63 26.41 -17.20 9.91
C PRO A 63 25.07 -17.89 10.21
N GLN A 64 24.82 -19.01 9.53
CA GLN A 64 23.62 -19.82 9.68
C GLN A 64 23.98 -21.15 10.30
N LEU A 65 23.40 -21.49 11.47
CA LEU A 65 23.50 -22.77 12.10
C LEU A 65 22.30 -23.63 11.77
N SER A 66 22.51 -24.79 11.18
CA SER A 66 21.44 -25.70 10.80
C SER A 66 21.75 -27.13 11.28
N LEU A 67 20.73 -27.84 11.73
CA LEU A 67 20.73 -29.25 11.99
C LEU A 67 19.84 -29.94 10.96
N ASN A 68 20.45 -30.77 10.12
CA ASN A 68 19.75 -31.56 9.11
C ASN A 68 19.88 -33.04 9.45
N GLY A 69 18.84 -33.82 9.19
CA GLY A 69 18.94 -35.25 9.49
C GLY A 69 17.84 -36.06 8.80
N THR A 70 18.12 -37.35 8.70
CA THR A 70 17.18 -38.40 8.27
C THR A 70 17.14 -39.45 9.37
N ILE A 71 16.03 -39.52 10.14
CA ILE A 71 15.87 -40.47 11.26
C ILE A 71 14.40 -40.90 11.32
N PRO A 72 14.10 -42.20 11.12
CA PRO A 72 14.92 -43.24 10.54
C PRO A 72 15.04 -43.11 9.02
N GLY A 73 16.15 -43.61 8.45
CA GLY A 73 16.32 -43.83 7.02
C GLY A 73 16.11 -45.31 6.69
N PHE A 74 14.92 -45.86 6.98
CA PHE A 74 14.65 -47.30 6.82
C PHE A 74 14.40 -47.65 5.36
N THR A 75 15.11 -48.75 4.93
CA THR A 75 14.92 -49.32 3.58
C THR A 75 14.78 -50.84 3.72
N ARG A 76 13.78 -51.39 3.06
CA ARG A 76 13.62 -52.84 2.87
C ARG A 76 13.24 -53.08 1.41
N SER A 77 14.14 -53.70 0.65
CA SER A 77 13.97 -53.92 -0.77
C SER A 77 14.89 -55.03 -1.26
N TYR A 78 14.67 -55.46 -2.53
CA TYR A 78 15.67 -56.26 -3.21
C TYR A 78 16.56 -55.36 -4.06
N ILE A 79 17.88 -55.54 -3.95
CA ILE A 79 18.86 -54.86 -4.79
C ILE A 79 19.49 -55.87 -5.75
N GLN A 80 19.78 -55.38 -6.93
CA GLN A 80 20.50 -56.17 -7.93
C GLN A 80 22.01 -56.20 -7.59
N VAL A 81 22.57 -57.36 -7.45
CA VAL A 81 23.99 -57.55 -7.21
C VAL A 81 24.58 -58.39 -8.32
N THR A 82 25.60 -57.85 -8.99
CA THR A 82 26.38 -58.63 -9.96
C THR A 82 27.40 -59.50 -9.22
N GLN A 83 27.31 -60.81 -9.41
CA GLN A 83 28.20 -61.76 -8.79
C GLN A 83 29.56 -61.74 -9.51
N PRO A 84 30.66 -62.28 -8.88
CA PRO A 84 31.99 -62.34 -9.51
C PRO A 84 32.04 -63.10 -10.84
N ASP A 85 31.10 -64.00 -11.06
CA ASP A 85 30.94 -64.77 -12.32
C ASP A 85 30.14 -64.02 -13.40
N GLY A 86 29.73 -62.76 -13.14
CA GLY A 86 28.94 -61.98 -14.06
C GLY A 86 27.43 -62.21 -14.00
N THR A 87 26.95 -63.15 -13.18
CA THR A 87 25.53 -63.41 -12.99
C THR A 87 24.88 -62.33 -12.12
N ILE A 88 23.59 -62.12 -12.29
CA ILE A 88 22.80 -61.17 -11.52
C ILE A 88 21.99 -61.94 -10.49
N SER A 89 22.16 -61.59 -9.20
CA SER A 89 21.28 -62.05 -8.13
C SER A 89 20.51 -60.86 -7.53
N PHE A 90 19.31 -61.12 -6.99
CA PHE A 90 18.55 -60.15 -6.23
C PHE A 90 18.67 -60.44 -4.73
N GLU A 91 19.44 -59.58 -4.06
CA GLU A 91 19.69 -59.73 -2.60
C GLU A 91 18.71 -58.85 -1.83
N GLN A 92 18.10 -59.42 -0.79
CA GLN A 92 17.23 -58.68 0.09
C GLN A 92 18.06 -57.80 1.02
N VAL A 93 17.85 -56.50 0.98
CA VAL A 93 18.41 -55.56 1.98
C VAL A 93 17.33 -55.09 2.91
N SER A 94 17.65 -55.06 4.22
CA SER A 94 16.81 -54.47 5.24
C SER A 94 17.74 -53.71 6.17
N ASN A 95 17.71 -52.38 6.06
CA ASN A 95 18.62 -51.53 6.84
C ASN A 95 17.98 -50.23 7.27
N ASN A 96 18.57 -49.61 8.27
CA ASN A 96 18.33 -48.24 8.66
C ASN A 96 19.61 -47.44 8.46
N ASN A 97 19.53 -46.34 7.72
CA ASN A 97 20.64 -45.43 7.52
C ASN A 97 20.25 -44.05 8.05
N SER A 98 20.42 -43.84 9.32
CA SER A 98 20.11 -42.57 10.00
C SER A 98 21.31 -41.63 9.96
N LEU A 99 21.08 -40.40 9.59
CA LEU A 99 22.11 -39.37 9.44
C LEU A 99 21.72 -38.11 10.20
N LEU A 100 22.67 -37.50 10.90
CA LEU A 100 22.58 -36.15 11.49
C LEU A 100 23.77 -35.33 11.04
N ASN A 101 23.52 -34.10 10.62
CA ASN A 101 24.53 -33.11 10.22
C ASN A 101 24.22 -31.76 10.87
N LEU A 102 25.10 -31.29 11.73
CA LEU A 102 25.13 -29.95 12.31
C LEU A 102 26.13 -29.12 11.51
N SER A 103 25.67 -28.05 10.89
CA SER A 103 26.46 -27.18 10.01
C SER A 103 26.30 -25.71 10.35
N LEU A 104 27.42 -25.02 10.54
CA LEU A 104 27.53 -23.57 10.61
C LEU A 104 28.11 -23.09 9.29
N SER A 105 27.33 -22.34 8.51
CA SER A 105 27.72 -21.82 7.18
C SER A 105 27.67 -20.31 7.12
N GLN A 106 28.60 -19.71 6.37
CA GLN A 106 28.68 -18.27 6.11
C GLN A 106 28.89 -17.98 4.63
N SER A 107 27.95 -17.27 4.04
CA SER A 107 28.09 -16.78 2.66
C SER A 107 29.03 -15.59 2.57
N ILE A 108 29.91 -15.57 1.56
CA ILE A 108 30.89 -14.51 1.29
C ILE A 108 30.36 -13.66 0.14
N ALA A 109 29.76 -12.51 0.46
CA ALA A 109 29.13 -11.64 -0.55
C ALA A 109 30.09 -11.14 -1.63
N LEU A 110 31.38 -10.98 -1.31
CA LEU A 110 32.37 -10.47 -2.26
C LEU A 110 32.67 -11.46 -3.39
N THR A 111 32.82 -12.74 -3.06
CA THR A 111 33.19 -13.81 -3.99
C THR A 111 32.02 -14.67 -4.45
N GLY A 112 30.92 -14.67 -3.71
CA GLY A 112 29.77 -15.56 -3.94
C GLY A 112 29.99 -16.97 -3.40
N GLY A 113 31.08 -17.23 -2.68
CA GLY A 113 31.39 -18.50 -2.04
C GLY A 113 30.75 -18.67 -0.68
N THR A 114 30.87 -19.87 -0.11
CA THR A 114 30.40 -20.21 1.24
C THR A 114 31.51 -20.94 1.99
N VAL A 115 31.80 -20.51 3.22
CA VAL A 115 32.64 -21.21 4.17
C VAL A 115 31.71 -21.87 5.17
N TYR A 116 32.05 -23.09 5.57
CA TYR A 116 31.25 -23.81 6.57
C TYR A 116 32.11 -24.63 7.48
N VAL A 117 31.59 -24.90 8.67
CA VAL A 117 32.07 -25.85 9.63
C VAL A 117 30.95 -26.83 9.91
N GLN A 118 31.22 -28.13 9.82
CA GLN A 118 30.17 -29.12 10.04
C GLN A 118 30.67 -30.31 10.89
N GLN A 119 29.68 -30.95 11.52
CA GLN A 119 29.82 -32.20 12.22
C GLN A 119 28.74 -33.15 11.73
N GLN A 120 29.09 -34.37 11.34
CA GLN A 120 28.17 -35.37 10.82
C GLN A 120 28.29 -36.66 11.62
N THR A 121 27.14 -37.29 11.90
CA THR A 121 27.09 -38.63 12.52
C THR A 121 26.07 -39.47 11.76
N GLN A 122 26.48 -40.66 11.38
CA GLN A 122 25.66 -41.64 10.69
C GLN A 122 25.57 -42.90 11.55
N ARG A 123 24.38 -43.41 11.71
CA ARG A 123 24.12 -44.76 12.26
C ARG A 123 23.56 -45.63 11.15
N PHE A 124 24.21 -46.77 10.94
CA PHE A 124 23.79 -47.78 9.99
C PHE A 124 23.47 -49.07 10.73
N ASP A 125 22.23 -49.54 10.65
CA ASP A 125 21.76 -50.81 11.17
C ASP A 125 21.48 -51.75 10.00
N ASP A 126 22.20 -52.87 9.92
CA ASP A 126 21.90 -53.96 8.98
C ASP A 126 21.09 -55.03 9.74
N PHE A 127 19.79 -55.02 9.49
CA PHE A 127 18.86 -55.93 10.17
C PHE A 127 19.00 -57.38 9.68
N ALA A 128 19.50 -57.60 8.47
CA ALA A 128 19.73 -58.98 7.96
C ALA A 128 20.89 -59.65 8.65
N ARG A 129 21.94 -58.88 9.01
CA ARG A 129 23.16 -59.38 9.65
C ARG A 129 23.24 -59.03 11.12
N ASN A 130 22.23 -58.41 11.68
CA ASN A 130 22.16 -57.93 13.06
C ASN A 130 23.40 -57.13 13.48
N ASN A 131 23.81 -56.19 12.61
CA ASN A 131 25.03 -55.41 12.79
C ASN A 131 24.71 -53.91 12.78
N THR A 132 25.18 -53.21 13.84
CA THR A 132 25.08 -51.75 13.93
C THR A 132 26.49 -51.16 13.81
N ARG A 133 26.61 -50.13 12.98
CA ARG A 133 27.85 -49.37 12.79
C ARG A 133 27.57 -47.87 12.86
N TYR A 134 28.55 -47.17 13.35
CA TYR A 134 28.56 -45.70 13.37
C TYR A 134 29.70 -45.22 12.51
N ASN A 135 29.42 -44.21 11.67
CA ASN A 135 30.39 -43.50 10.89
C ASN A 135 30.17 -42.00 11.14
N GLY A 136 31.20 -41.20 11.14
CA GLY A 136 31.02 -39.78 11.36
C GLY A 136 32.25 -38.94 11.01
N ILE A 137 31.94 -37.66 10.94
CA ILE A 137 32.89 -36.58 10.75
C ILE A 137 32.78 -35.70 11.99
N PRO A 138 33.64 -35.93 13.03
CA PRO A 138 33.63 -35.15 14.26
C PRO A 138 33.77 -33.63 14.02
N PHE A 139 34.58 -33.28 13.03
CA PHE A 139 34.84 -31.91 12.63
C PHE A 139 35.25 -31.85 11.17
N GLU A 140 34.71 -30.89 10.43
CA GLU A 140 35.12 -30.56 9.07
C GLU A 140 34.94 -29.06 8.84
N ILE A 141 35.96 -28.41 8.31
CA ILE A 141 35.87 -27.06 7.75
C ILE A 141 35.93 -27.15 6.22
N GLY A 142 35.10 -26.41 5.54
CA GLY A 142 35.07 -26.43 4.08
C GLY A 142 34.79 -25.06 3.48
N ILE A 143 35.19 -24.96 2.23
CA ILE A 143 34.86 -23.82 1.36
C ILE A 143 34.29 -24.35 0.06
N SER A 144 33.17 -23.73 -0.35
CA SER A 144 32.59 -23.89 -1.70
C SER A 144 32.65 -22.56 -2.41
N GLN A 145 33.53 -22.44 -3.41
CA GLN A 145 33.79 -21.17 -4.10
C GLN A 145 33.44 -21.31 -5.59
N PRO A 146 32.33 -20.67 -6.06
CA PRO A 146 32.08 -20.56 -7.48
C PRO A 146 33.13 -19.62 -8.13
N LEU A 147 33.69 -20.09 -9.22
CA LEU A 147 34.67 -19.35 -10.04
C LEU A 147 34.02 -18.98 -11.36
N PHE A 148 34.16 -17.71 -11.78
CA PHE A 148 33.64 -17.15 -13.02
C PHE A 148 32.11 -17.08 -13.13
N ARG A 149 31.38 -17.72 -12.21
CA ARG A 149 29.92 -17.70 -12.16
C ARG A 149 29.36 -16.34 -11.74
N PHE A 150 28.09 -16.11 -12.05
CA PHE A 150 27.39 -14.92 -11.59
C PHE A 150 27.26 -14.90 -10.06
N ASN A 151 27.59 -13.76 -9.44
CA ASN A 151 27.49 -13.58 -7.99
C ASN A 151 26.21 -12.83 -7.64
N THR A 152 25.15 -13.57 -7.30
CA THR A 152 23.83 -13.04 -6.92
C THR A 152 23.93 -12.15 -5.68
N LEU A 153 24.69 -12.57 -4.65
CA LEU A 153 24.82 -11.84 -3.39
C LEU A 153 25.36 -10.42 -3.59
N LYS A 154 26.32 -10.25 -4.51
CA LYS A 154 26.88 -8.94 -4.85
C LYS A 154 25.83 -7.99 -5.44
N TRP A 155 24.91 -8.49 -6.24
CA TRP A 155 23.86 -7.72 -6.86
C TRP A 155 22.71 -7.44 -5.90
N ASP A 156 22.31 -8.42 -5.10
CA ASP A 156 21.30 -8.27 -4.08
C ASP A 156 21.68 -7.20 -3.05
N ARG A 157 22.96 -7.10 -2.71
CA ARG A 157 23.48 -6.04 -1.83
C ARG A 157 23.27 -4.63 -2.40
N LYS A 158 23.15 -4.49 -3.73
CA LYS A 158 22.89 -3.19 -4.39
C LYS A 158 21.38 -2.94 -4.56
N ILE A 159 20.59 -3.99 -4.82
CA ILE A 159 19.20 -3.91 -5.22
C ILE A 159 18.25 -3.92 -4.00
N GLN A 160 18.48 -4.78 -3.03
CA GLN A 160 17.58 -4.93 -1.88
C GLN A 160 17.42 -3.68 -1.01
N PRO A 161 18.47 -2.87 -0.75
CA PRO A 161 18.30 -1.58 -0.07
C PRO A 161 17.39 -0.61 -0.82
N LEU A 162 17.44 -0.61 -2.18
CA LEU A 162 16.57 0.22 -3.00
C LEU A 162 15.10 -0.26 -2.93
N LYS A 163 14.88 -1.58 -2.95
CA LYS A 163 13.53 -2.16 -2.75
C LYS A 163 12.96 -1.77 -1.39
N TYR A 164 13.78 -1.82 -0.36
CA TYR A 164 13.35 -1.42 0.99
C TYR A 164 13.03 0.09 1.06
N GLN A 165 13.87 0.92 0.45
CA GLN A 165 13.63 2.37 0.36
C GLN A 165 12.35 2.68 -0.43
N GLU A 166 12.17 2.05 -1.60
CA GLU A 166 10.96 2.16 -2.43
C GLU A 166 9.70 1.77 -1.65
N GLY A 167 9.75 0.65 -0.91
CA GLY A 167 8.65 0.20 -0.07
C GLY A 167 8.29 1.16 1.07
N ASN A 168 9.27 1.82 1.68
CA ASN A 168 9.02 2.84 2.70
C ASN A 168 8.38 4.11 2.10
N GLN A 169 8.83 4.55 0.92
CA GLN A 169 8.22 5.68 0.22
C GLN A 169 6.80 5.33 -0.27
N GLN A 170 6.58 4.09 -0.73
CA GLN A 170 5.26 3.60 -1.10
C GLN A 170 4.28 3.59 0.08
N PHE A 171 4.74 3.29 1.29
CA PHE A 171 3.92 3.39 2.49
C PHE A 171 3.43 4.84 2.73
N ILE A 172 4.33 5.83 2.61
CA ILE A 172 3.96 7.25 2.75
C ILE A 172 2.97 7.65 1.67
N GLN A 173 3.19 7.25 0.41
CA GLN A 173 2.25 7.47 -0.69
C GLN A 173 0.88 6.87 -0.41
N SER A 174 0.83 5.66 0.16
CA SER A 174 -0.43 4.99 0.51
C SER A 174 -1.21 5.77 1.56
N LEU A 175 -0.53 6.36 2.56
CA LEU A 175 -1.19 7.20 3.57
C LEU A 175 -1.72 8.51 2.97
N GLU A 176 -1.00 9.13 2.02
CA GLU A 176 -1.49 10.31 1.32
C GLU A 176 -2.64 9.96 0.34
N GLN A 177 -2.62 8.76 -0.27
CA GLN A 177 -3.74 8.25 -1.06
C GLN A 177 -5.00 8.10 -0.19
N ILE A 178 -4.85 7.57 1.03
CA ILE A 178 -5.96 7.48 1.99
C ILE A 178 -6.51 8.87 2.33
N ALA A 179 -5.65 9.88 2.43
CA ALA A 179 -6.08 11.26 2.65
C ALA A 179 -6.89 11.80 1.46
N LEU A 180 -6.44 11.53 0.24
CA LEU A 180 -7.14 11.90 -0.99
C LEU A 180 -8.52 11.24 -1.06
N ASP A 181 -8.59 9.95 -0.84
CA ASP A 181 -9.85 9.19 -0.86
C ASP A 181 -10.81 9.66 0.24
N ALA A 182 -10.30 9.87 1.47
CA ALA A 182 -11.08 10.42 2.59
C ALA A 182 -11.65 11.81 2.24
N THR A 183 -10.84 12.65 1.59
CA THR A 183 -11.28 13.96 1.09
C THR A 183 -12.42 13.80 0.07
N GLY A 184 -12.34 12.82 -0.82
CA GLY A 184 -13.40 12.50 -1.76
C GLY A 184 -14.73 12.19 -1.06
N TYR A 185 -14.71 11.26 -0.10
CA TYR A 185 -15.91 10.89 0.68
C TYR A 185 -16.42 12.02 1.58
N TYR A 186 -15.49 12.80 2.14
CA TYR A 186 -15.86 14.00 2.91
C TYR A 186 -16.69 14.97 2.08
N PHE A 187 -16.20 15.34 0.90
CA PHE A 187 -16.92 16.28 0.02
C PHE A 187 -18.18 15.66 -0.61
N GLU A 188 -18.23 14.34 -0.83
CA GLU A 188 -19.48 13.67 -1.24
C GLU A 188 -20.58 13.89 -0.19
N LEU A 189 -20.26 13.69 1.10
CA LEU A 189 -21.21 13.96 2.18
C LEU A 189 -21.50 15.46 2.34
N LEU A 190 -20.48 16.31 2.30
CA LEU A 190 -20.65 17.76 2.45
C LEU A 190 -21.57 18.35 1.37
N VAL A 191 -21.39 17.94 0.11
CA VAL A 191 -22.27 18.34 -1.00
C VAL A 191 -23.70 17.84 -0.78
N ALA A 192 -23.86 16.61 -0.29
CA ALA A 192 -25.18 16.05 0.03
C ALA A 192 -25.85 16.80 1.18
N GLN A 193 -25.13 17.20 2.23
CA GLN A 193 -25.64 17.99 3.35
C GLN A 193 -26.03 19.42 2.89
N VAL A 194 -25.21 20.05 2.06
CA VAL A 194 -25.54 21.37 1.47
C VAL A 194 -26.79 21.28 0.59
N ASN A 195 -26.91 20.24 -0.24
CA ASN A 195 -28.11 20.02 -1.04
C ASN A 195 -29.35 19.76 -0.17
N LEU A 196 -29.21 19.03 0.94
CA LEU A 196 -30.29 18.83 1.90
C LEU A 196 -30.74 20.16 2.52
N GLN A 197 -29.81 20.98 3.00
CA GLN A 197 -30.11 22.32 3.54
C GLN A 197 -30.79 23.21 2.51
N ILE A 198 -30.34 23.19 1.25
CA ILE A 198 -30.97 23.91 0.13
C ILE A 198 -32.39 23.40 -0.07
N ALA A 199 -32.62 22.09 -0.14
CA ALA A 199 -33.93 21.49 -0.36
C ALA A 199 -34.93 21.80 0.77
N GLU A 200 -34.48 21.74 2.04
CA GLU A 200 -35.28 22.12 3.20
C GLU A 200 -35.70 23.58 3.15
N LYS A 201 -34.77 24.47 2.85
CA LYS A 201 -35.03 25.91 2.74
C LYS A 201 -35.94 26.22 1.55
N ASN A 202 -35.74 25.55 0.42
CA ASN A 202 -36.59 25.73 -0.77
C ASN A 202 -38.00 25.19 -0.52
N ARG A 203 -38.17 24.03 0.12
CA ARG A 203 -39.50 23.53 0.51
C ARG A 203 -40.23 24.50 1.43
N SER A 204 -39.56 25.02 2.47
CA SER A 204 -40.15 26.02 3.38
C SER A 204 -40.53 27.34 2.69
N ASN A 205 -39.62 27.83 1.82
CA ASN A 205 -39.87 29.07 1.07
C ASN A 205 -41.03 28.88 0.07
N ASN A 206 -41.08 27.79 -0.70
CA ASN A 206 -42.17 27.53 -1.66
C ASN A 206 -43.51 27.33 -0.95
N ASP A 207 -43.58 26.72 0.22
CA ASP A 207 -44.78 26.63 1.03
C ASP A 207 -45.31 28.03 1.44
N THR A 208 -44.42 28.91 1.89
CA THR A 208 -44.75 30.28 2.24
C THR A 208 -45.22 31.10 1.01
N LEU A 209 -44.49 30.98 -0.12
CA LEU A 209 -44.84 31.67 -1.36
C LEU A 209 -46.18 31.20 -1.93
N TYR A 210 -46.47 29.91 -1.88
CA TYR A 210 -47.75 29.35 -2.29
C TYR A 210 -48.91 29.90 -1.43
N LYS A 211 -48.76 29.96 -0.10
CA LYS A 211 -49.78 30.58 0.79
C LYS A 211 -49.99 32.08 0.47
N ILE A 212 -48.93 32.84 0.26
CA ILE A 212 -49.02 34.25 -0.15
C ILE A 212 -49.76 34.38 -1.50
N ALA A 213 -49.45 33.50 -2.45
CA ALA A 213 -50.07 33.51 -3.78
C ALA A 213 -51.56 33.20 -3.71
N GLN A 214 -52.03 32.29 -2.85
CA GLN A 214 -53.45 32.02 -2.63
C GLN A 214 -54.20 33.30 -2.21
N HIS A 215 -53.62 34.08 -1.26
CA HIS A 215 -54.22 35.36 -0.85
C HIS A 215 -54.16 36.42 -1.97
N LYS A 216 -53.05 36.48 -2.73
CA LYS A 216 -52.96 37.42 -3.84
C LYS A 216 -53.94 37.13 -4.99
N LEU A 217 -54.23 35.85 -5.28
CA LEU A 217 -55.23 35.44 -6.25
C LEU A 217 -56.62 35.88 -5.82
N ALA A 218 -56.97 35.65 -4.53
CA ALA A 218 -58.27 36.09 -3.98
C ALA A 218 -58.46 37.61 -4.09
N LEU A 219 -57.38 38.40 -4.10
CA LEU A 219 -57.35 39.84 -4.29
C LEU A 219 -57.24 40.27 -5.78
N GLY A 220 -57.21 39.32 -6.72
CA GLY A 220 -57.08 39.61 -8.15
C GLY A 220 -55.68 40.13 -8.57
N LYS A 221 -54.64 39.97 -7.75
CA LYS A 221 -53.31 40.52 -7.97
C LYS A 221 -52.35 39.58 -8.74
N ILE A 222 -52.70 38.30 -8.91
CA ILE A 222 -51.96 37.32 -9.72
C ILE A 222 -52.94 36.45 -10.52
N SER A 223 -52.43 35.78 -11.55
CA SER A 223 -53.23 34.87 -12.38
C SER A 223 -53.34 33.47 -11.76
N GLN A 224 -54.36 32.70 -12.22
CA GLN A 224 -54.48 31.28 -11.87
C GLN A 224 -53.24 30.48 -12.30
N ASN A 225 -52.63 30.83 -13.44
CA ASN A 225 -51.42 30.20 -13.93
C ASN A 225 -50.24 30.40 -12.97
N ASP A 226 -50.07 31.59 -12.38
CA ASP A 226 -49.00 31.88 -11.40
C ASP A 226 -49.21 31.04 -10.13
N LEU A 227 -50.45 30.85 -9.68
CA LEU A 227 -50.72 29.98 -8.52
C LEU A 227 -50.36 28.53 -8.83
N LEU A 228 -50.74 27.99 -10.00
CA LEU A 228 -50.37 26.63 -10.41
C LEU A 228 -48.87 26.45 -10.55
N GLN A 229 -48.14 27.42 -11.04
CA GLN A 229 -46.69 27.43 -11.13
C GLN A 229 -46.04 27.30 -9.72
N LEU A 230 -46.53 28.08 -8.75
CA LEU A 230 -46.05 28.01 -7.37
C LEU A 230 -46.42 26.69 -6.68
N GLN A 231 -47.59 26.12 -6.99
CA GLN A 231 -47.99 24.81 -6.52
C GLN A 231 -47.08 23.70 -7.06
N MET A 232 -46.75 23.75 -8.36
CA MET A 232 -45.77 22.84 -8.97
C MET A 232 -44.36 22.98 -8.34
N GLY A 233 -43.96 24.24 -8.05
CA GLY A 233 -42.71 24.53 -7.34
C GLY A 233 -42.67 23.87 -5.95
N LEU A 234 -43.76 23.92 -5.21
CA LEU A 234 -43.83 23.25 -3.87
C LEU A 234 -43.75 21.72 -3.98
N LEU A 235 -44.46 21.11 -4.94
CA LEU A 235 -44.41 19.66 -5.16
C LEU A 235 -43.01 19.21 -5.60
N THR A 236 -42.34 19.96 -6.46
CA THR A 236 -40.95 19.72 -6.86
C THR A 236 -40.00 19.81 -5.67
N ALA A 237 -40.14 20.85 -4.84
CA ALA A 237 -39.31 21.01 -3.64
C ALA A 237 -39.50 19.88 -2.61
N GLN A 238 -40.72 19.33 -2.48
CA GLN A 238 -41.00 18.16 -1.63
C GLN A 238 -40.30 16.91 -2.14
N LYS A 239 -40.36 16.66 -3.46
CA LYS A 239 -39.65 15.54 -4.11
C LYS A 239 -38.13 15.67 -3.94
N ASP A 240 -37.59 16.86 -4.16
CA ASP A 240 -36.16 17.15 -4.08
C ASP A 240 -35.64 16.98 -2.63
N LEU A 241 -36.47 17.36 -1.63
CA LEU A 241 -36.14 17.12 -0.21
C LEU A 241 -35.99 15.61 0.09
N ALA A 242 -36.93 14.78 -0.35
CA ALA A 242 -36.86 13.34 -0.14
C ALA A 242 -35.61 12.73 -0.80
N SER A 243 -35.29 13.17 -2.02
CA SER A 243 -34.06 12.73 -2.73
C SER A 243 -32.78 13.18 -2.02
N ALA A 244 -32.74 14.42 -1.52
CA ALA A 244 -31.60 14.95 -0.78
C ALA A 244 -31.37 14.24 0.55
N GLN A 245 -32.44 13.90 1.27
CA GLN A 245 -32.38 13.09 2.52
C GLN A 245 -31.75 11.73 2.25
N GLN A 246 -32.20 11.03 1.21
CA GLN A 246 -31.62 9.75 0.82
C GLN A 246 -30.13 9.88 0.45
N ALA A 247 -29.77 10.88 -0.36
CA ALA A 247 -28.39 11.11 -0.78
C ALA A 247 -27.46 11.38 0.42
N ALA A 248 -27.89 12.20 1.37
CA ALA A 248 -27.14 12.51 2.59
C ALA A 248 -26.93 11.25 3.46
N ALA A 249 -27.96 10.44 3.63
CA ALA A 249 -27.86 9.18 4.39
C ALA A 249 -26.86 8.19 3.76
N VAL A 250 -26.91 8.02 2.43
CA VAL A 250 -26.00 7.13 1.70
C VAL A 250 -24.55 7.65 1.76
N ALA A 251 -24.32 8.94 1.55
CA ALA A 251 -22.99 9.55 1.63
C ALA A 251 -22.41 9.46 3.04
N SER A 252 -23.22 9.66 4.09
CA SER A 252 -22.83 9.48 5.49
C SER A 252 -22.38 8.05 5.76
N LEU A 253 -23.12 7.05 5.29
CA LEU A 253 -22.74 5.64 5.44
C LEU A 253 -21.42 5.33 4.75
N LYS A 254 -21.21 5.81 3.52
CA LYS A 254 -19.96 5.62 2.77
C LYS A 254 -18.75 6.19 3.52
N LEU A 255 -18.86 7.42 4.03
CA LEU A 255 -17.78 8.05 4.79
C LEU A 255 -17.46 7.28 6.07
N LYS A 256 -18.48 6.88 6.84
CA LYS A 256 -18.31 6.06 8.04
C LYS A 256 -17.61 4.73 7.75
N MET A 257 -18.04 4.04 6.71
CA MET A 257 -17.42 2.77 6.28
C MET A 257 -15.96 2.97 5.89
N TYR A 258 -15.65 4.04 5.13
CA TYR A 258 -14.28 4.33 4.73
C TYR A 258 -13.38 4.63 5.93
N MET A 259 -13.83 5.44 6.88
CA MET A 259 -13.09 5.72 8.12
C MET A 259 -12.96 4.51 9.06
N GLY A 260 -13.70 3.43 8.81
CA GLY A 260 -13.77 2.29 9.72
C GLY A 260 -14.56 2.58 11.01
N SER A 261 -15.36 3.64 11.02
CA SER A 261 -16.19 4.03 12.16
C SER A 261 -17.45 3.18 12.24
N ARG A 262 -17.76 2.70 13.44
CA ARG A 262 -19.04 2.00 13.76
C ARG A 262 -20.04 2.90 14.49
N ASP A 263 -19.75 4.21 14.55
CA ASP A 263 -20.63 5.16 15.22
C ASP A 263 -21.93 5.35 14.43
N GLU A 264 -23.07 5.14 15.07
CA GLU A 264 -24.40 5.26 14.47
C GLU A 264 -24.88 6.72 14.42
N ARG A 265 -24.27 7.64 15.19
CA ARG A 265 -24.68 9.05 15.24
C ARG A 265 -24.55 9.71 13.85
N GLU A 266 -25.43 10.64 13.56
CA GLU A 266 -25.34 11.45 12.35
C GLU A 266 -24.05 12.27 12.34
N LEU A 267 -23.39 12.31 11.19
CA LEU A 267 -22.21 13.12 10.96
C LEU A 267 -22.63 14.49 10.45
N GLU A 268 -22.17 15.54 11.07
CA GLU A 268 -22.22 16.89 10.56
C GLU A 268 -20.81 17.30 10.13
N LEU A 269 -20.66 17.88 8.94
CA LEU A 269 -19.37 18.29 8.43
C LEU A 269 -19.26 19.81 8.37
N GLU A 270 -18.08 20.31 8.73
CA GLU A 270 -17.75 21.72 8.57
C GLU A 270 -17.36 22.02 7.11
N ILE A 271 -17.73 23.20 6.61
CA ILE A 271 -17.17 23.64 5.33
C ILE A 271 -15.70 23.99 5.58
N PRO A 272 -14.74 23.35 4.91
CA PRO A 272 -13.33 23.61 5.13
C PRO A 272 -13.01 25.08 4.88
N LEU A 273 -12.13 25.62 5.70
CA LEU A 273 -11.59 26.96 5.49
C LEU A 273 -10.95 27.04 4.09
N GLU A 274 -10.98 28.23 3.52
CA GLU A 274 -10.25 28.49 2.29
C GLU A 274 -8.78 28.14 2.51
N ALA A 275 -8.22 27.49 1.51
CA ALA A 275 -6.81 27.17 1.55
C ALA A 275 -5.98 28.45 1.64
N ALA A 276 -4.98 28.43 2.49
CA ALA A 276 -3.99 29.48 2.52
C ALA A 276 -3.37 29.67 1.13
N GLU A 277 -3.18 30.92 0.73
CA GLU A 277 -2.45 31.20 -0.51
C GLU A 277 -0.96 30.87 -0.28
N PHE A 278 -0.50 29.81 -0.92
CA PHE A 278 0.93 29.53 -1.00
C PHE A 278 1.36 29.45 -2.46
N ALA A 279 2.52 29.99 -2.74
CA ALA A 279 3.09 29.93 -4.08
C ALA A 279 3.78 28.58 -4.27
N ILE A 280 3.39 27.82 -5.27
CA ILE A 280 4.02 26.55 -5.61
C ILE A 280 5.05 26.80 -6.70
N ASN A 281 6.32 26.58 -6.37
CA ASN A 281 7.39 26.62 -7.35
C ASN A 281 7.47 25.24 -8.03
N THR A 282 7.21 25.20 -9.33
CA THR A 282 7.23 23.95 -10.13
C THR A 282 8.60 23.25 -10.05
N ARG A 283 9.71 24.01 -10.03
CA ARG A 283 11.04 23.44 -9.92
C ARG A 283 11.24 22.74 -8.57
N LEU A 284 10.83 23.37 -7.48
CA LEU A 284 10.86 22.77 -6.15
C LEU A 284 10.01 21.49 -6.11
N ALA A 285 8.82 21.52 -6.72
CA ALA A 285 7.95 20.35 -6.77
C ALA A 285 8.59 19.17 -7.52
N LEU A 286 9.29 19.44 -8.63
CA LEU A 286 10.05 18.42 -9.36
C LEU A 286 11.22 17.88 -8.53
N ASP A 287 12.02 18.75 -7.93
CA ASP A 287 13.19 18.35 -7.13
C ASP A 287 12.75 17.48 -5.94
N GLU A 288 11.69 17.88 -5.23
CA GLU A 288 11.14 17.10 -4.10
C GLU A 288 10.52 15.78 -4.55
N ALA A 289 9.85 15.73 -5.69
CA ALA A 289 9.31 14.51 -6.24
C ALA A 289 10.42 13.49 -6.59
N PHE A 290 11.49 13.92 -7.24
CA PHE A 290 12.64 13.07 -7.54
C PHE A 290 13.37 12.60 -6.27
N ALA A 291 13.40 13.42 -5.23
CA ALA A 291 14.04 13.07 -3.95
C ALA A 291 13.19 12.07 -3.12
N ASN A 292 11.88 12.19 -3.16
CA ASN A 292 11.01 11.55 -2.17
C ASN A 292 10.09 10.46 -2.72
N ARG A 293 9.64 10.52 -3.99
CA ARG A 293 8.64 9.58 -4.54
C ARG A 293 9.26 8.21 -4.81
N SER A 294 8.51 7.14 -4.52
CA SER A 294 8.94 5.75 -4.74
C SER A 294 9.34 5.46 -6.19
N ALA A 295 8.65 6.07 -7.17
CA ALA A 295 8.94 5.92 -8.60
C ALA A 295 10.38 6.32 -8.95
N ALA A 296 10.93 7.38 -8.34
CA ALA A 296 12.30 7.84 -8.60
C ALA A 296 13.35 6.81 -8.14
N VAL A 297 13.13 6.16 -6.99
CA VAL A 297 13.95 5.02 -6.55
C VAL A 297 13.77 3.83 -7.47
N GLY A 298 12.53 3.58 -7.90
CA GLY A 298 12.17 2.53 -8.85
C GLY A 298 12.91 2.65 -10.19
N PHE A 299 13.11 3.85 -10.72
CA PHE A 299 13.90 4.07 -11.95
C PHE A 299 15.33 3.55 -11.80
N ARG A 300 15.97 3.89 -10.70
CA ARG A 300 17.34 3.43 -10.42
C ARG A 300 17.40 1.92 -10.24
N ARG A 301 16.42 1.34 -9.54
CA ARG A 301 16.33 -0.11 -9.32
C ARG A 301 16.12 -0.86 -10.64
N LYS A 302 15.17 -0.43 -11.48
CA LYS A 302 14.91 -1.04 -12.81
C LYS A 302 16.17 -1.11 -13.68
N LEU A 303 16.95 -0.03 -13.73
CA LEU A 303 18.21 0.02 -14.49
C LEU A 303 19.27 -0.93 -13.93
N LEU A 304 19.38 -1.04 -12.59
CA LEU A 304 20.29 -1.99 -11.95
C LEU A 304 19.87 -3.45 -12.16
N GLU A 305 18.58 -3.75 -12.13
CA GLU A 305 18.06 -5.10 -12.41
C GLU A 305 18.31 -5.50 -13.88
N ALA A 306 18.12 -4.57 -14.82
CA ALA A 306 18.43 -4.82 -16.22
C ALA A 306 19.93 -5.03 -16.47
N GLU A 307 20.81 -4.30 -15.77
CA GLU A 307 22.25 -4.54 -15.81
C GLU A 307 22.62 -5.88 -15.16
N GLN A 308 21.99 -6.24 -14.05
CA GLN A 308 22.13 -7.53 -13.39
C GLN A 308 21.87 -8.67 -14.37
N GLU A 309 20.79 -8.59 -15.16
CA GLU A 309 20.40 -9.62 -16.11
C GLU A 309 21.42 -9.77 -17.24
N VAL A 310 21.99 -8.67 -17.75
CA VAL A 310 23.09 -8.72 -18.73
C VAL A 310 24.32 -9.43 -18.15
N GLN A 311 24.70 -9.11 -16.91
CA GLN A 311 25.85 -9.75 -16.27
C GLN A 311 25.59 -11.22 -15.97
N PHE A 312 24.35 -11.57 -15.58
CA PHE A 312 23.92 -12.93 -15.41
C PHE A 312 24.06 -13.72 -16.72
N ALA A 313 23.48 -13.22 -17.80
CA ALA A 313 23.54 -13.87 -19.10
C ALA A 313 24.97 -14.06 -19.60
N LYS A 314 25.86 -13.06 -19.41
CA LYS A 314 27.26 -13.16 -19.79
C LYS A 314 28.01 -14.22 -19.00
N LYS A 315 27.78 -14.27 -17.66
CA LYS A 315 28.53 -15.16 -16.77
C LYS A 315 28.05 -16.61 -16.86
N GLU A 316 26.73 -16.84 -16.92
CA GLU A 316 26.17 -18.20 -17.03
C GLU A 316 26.42 -18.86 -18.39
N ASN A 317 26.65 -18.06 -19.44
CA ASN A 317 26.93 -18.57 -20.78
C ASN A 317 28.41 -18.89 -21.05
N GLY A 318 29.30 -18.60 -20.09
CA GLY A 318 30.74 -18.79 -20.21
C GLY A 318 31.25 -20.05 -19.49
N LEU A 319 32.56 -20.04 -19.20
CA LEU A 319 33.18 -21.02 -18.32
C LEU A 319 32.60 -20.85 -16.90
N ASN A 320 32.01 -21.91 -16.37
CA ASN A 320 31.60 -22.03 -14.98
C ASN A 320 32.46 -23.06 -14.28
N ALA A 321 33.03 -22.71 -13.13
CA ALA A 321 33.78 -23.62 -12.31
C ALA A 321 33.40 -23.43 -10.82
N SER A 322 33.58 -24.47 -10.03
CA SER A 322 33.44 -24.42 -8.58
C SER A 322 34.59 -25.18 -7.93
N LEU A 323 35.24 -24.53 -6.98
CA LEU A 323 36.26 -25.12 -6.11
C LEU A 323 35.56 -25.52 -4.81
N ASN A 324 35.60 -26.81 -4.49
CA ASN A 324 35.19 -27.34 -3.20
C ASN A 324 36.41 -27.88 -2.50
N ALA A 325 36.71 -27.42 -1.31
CA ALA A 325 37.82 -27.91 -0.50
C ALA A 325 37.32 -28.09 0.92
N THR A 326 37.63 -29.26 1.48
CA THR A 326 37.34 -29.58 2.89
C THR A 326 38.59 -30.18 3.57
N PHE A 327 38.72 -29.83 4.82
CA PHE A 327 39.69 -30.43 5.74
C PHE A 327 38.96 -30.78 7.03
N GLY A 328 39.18 -32.02 7.50
CA GLY A 328 38.47 -32.48 8.68
C GLY A 328 38.98 -33.80 9.19
N LEU A 329 38.18 -34.43 10.04
CA LEU A 329 38.46 -35.67 10.70
C LEU A 329 37.31 -36.65 10.47
N SER A 330 37.61 -37.94 10.28
CA SER A 330 36.58 -38.97 10.13
C SER A 330 36.96 -40.23 10.90
N ASN A 331 35.98 -40.95 11.42
CA ASN A 331 36.18 -42.25 12.04
C ASN A 331 34.89 -43.08 12.01
N GLN A 332 35.04 -44.37 12.21
CA GLN A 332 33.95 -45.34 12.33
C GLN A 332 34.11 -46.26 13.52
N GLY A 333 33.03 -46.84 14.01
CA GLY A 333 33.09 -47.80 15.10
C GLY A 333 31.78 -48.51 15.39
N ALA A 334 31.79 -49.36 16.41
CA ALA A 334 30.61 -50.08 16.85
C ALA A 334 29.72 -49.26 17.80
N ARG A 335 30.26 -48.21 18.43
CA ARG A 335 29.57 -47.32 19.37
C ARG A 335 29.63 -45.87 18.89
N PRO A 336 28.69 -45.01 19.25
CA PRO A 336 28.73 -43.59 18.89
C PRO A 336 30.00 -42.87 19.35
N SER A 337 30.53 -43.24 20.51
CA SER A 337 31.78 -42.67 21.06
C SER A 337 33.01 -42.95 20.20
N ASP A 338 33.03 -44.08 19.49
CA ASP A 338 34.20 -44.51 18.73
C ASP A 338 34.50 -43.54 17.57
N VAL A 339 33.47 -42.85 17.07
CA VAL A 339 33.61 -41.82 16.02
C VAL A 339 34.53 -40.68 16.45
N TYR A 340 34.62 -40.40 17.75
CA TYR A 340 35.42 -39.32 18.32
C TYR A 340 36.79 -39.79 18.87
N MET A 341 37.08 -41.08 18.82
CA MET A 341 38.31 -41.67 19.38
C MET A 341 39.30 -41.95 18.24
N ASN A 342 40.46 -41.28 18.29
CA ASN A 342 41.51 -41.44 17.29
C ASN A 342 41.05 -41.27 15.83
N PRO A 343 40.39 -40.17 15.51
CA PRO A 343 39.91 -39.94 14.15
C PRO A 343 41.07 -39.75 13.19
N GLN A 344 40.87 -40.13 11.94
CA GLN A 344 41.83 -39.98 10.86
C GLN A 344 41.57 -38.71 10.07
N ASP A 345 42.61 -38.14 9.48
CA ASP A 345 42.52 -36.99 8.59
C ASP A 345 41.62 -37.30 7.40
N ARG A 346 40.84 -36.34 7.06
CA ARG A 346 39.96 -36.33 5.89
C ARG A 346 40.19 -35.06 5.12
N GLU A 347 40.71 -35.19 3.92
CA GLU A 347 40.97 -34.09 3.02
C GLU A 347 40.26 -34.32 1.69
N PHE A 348 39.68 -33.28 1.13
CA PHE A 348 39.04 -33.35 -0.15
C PHE A 348 39.20 -32.01 -0.86
N VAL A 349 39.71 -32.02 -2.08
CA VAL A 349 39.81 -30.86 -2.95
C VAL A 349 39.30 -31.27 -4.33
N GLU A 350 38.26 -30.57 -4.79
CA GLU A 350 37.63 -30.82 -6.08
C GLU A 350 37.45 -29.52 -6.85
N LEU A 351 37.90 -29.53 -8.10
CA LEU A 351 37.62 -28.44 -9.04
C LEU A 351 36.71 -29.00 -10.13
N GLN A 352 35.44 -28.63 -10.04
CA GLN A 352 34.47 -28.94 -11.09
C GLN A 352 34.39 -27.77 -12.06
N PHE A 353 34.31 -28.05 -13.38
CA PHE A 353 34.10 -27.02 -14.36
C PHE A 353 33.18 -27.48 -15.49
N THR A 354 32.47 -26.51 -16.07
CA THR A 354 31.62 -26.71 -17.26
C THR A 354 31.97 -25.62 -18.27
N LEU A 355 32.47 -26.05 -19.43
CA LEU A 355 32.75 -25.17 -20.57
C LEU A 355 31.86 -25.57 -21.73
N PRO A 356 30.89 -24.71 -22.12
CA PRO A 356 30.07 -25.00 -23.32
C PRO A 356 30.92 -24.81 -24.57
N ILE A 357 31.32 -25.90 -25.21
CA ILE A 357 32.18 -25.87 -26.41
C ILE A 357 31.39 -25.49 -27.65
N MET A 358 30.20 -26.03 -27.82
CA MET A 358 29.33 -25.75 -28.99
C MET A 358 27.88 -25.57 -28.53
N THR A 359 27.31 -24.39 -28.79
CA THR A 359 25.93 -24.07 -28.40
C THR A 359 25.09 -23.54 -29.54
N TRP A 360 25.60 -23.68 -30.78
CA TRP A 360 24.90 -23.24 -32.02
C TRP A 360 24.36 -21.80 -31.93
N GLY A 361 25.08 -20.92 -31.27
CA GLY A 361 24.70 -19.50 -31.10
C GLY A 361 23.75 -19.22 -29.94
N ARG A 362 23.23 -20.24 -29.23
CA ARG A 362 22.28 -20.05 -28.11
C ARG A 362 22.82 -19.10 -27.02
N ASN A 363 24.06 -19.26 -26.61
CA ASN A 363 24.66 -18.43 -25.57
C ASN A 363 24.83 -16.98 -26.01
N LYS A 364 25.22 -16.76 -27.28
CA LYS A 364 25.28 -15.42 -27.88
C LYS A 364 23.87 -14.81 -27.93
N ALA A 365 22.87 -15.57 -28.43
CA ALA A 365 21.51 -15.10 -28.52
C ALA A 365 20.94 -14.69 -27.13
N ARG A 366 21.16 -15.49 -26.09
CA ARG A 366 20.74 -15.13 -24.70
C ARG A 366 21.38 -13.83 -24.21
N THR A 367 22.65 -13.64 -24.50
CA THR A 367 23.36 -12.41 -24.11
C THR A 367 22.82 -11.20 -24.90
N GLU A 368 22.55 -11.34 -26.20
CA GLU A 368 21.99 -10.25 -27.01
C GLU A 368 20.54 -9.94 -26.59
N VAL A 369 19.72 -10.94 -26.24
CA VAL A 369 18.38 -10.72 -25.66
C VAL A 369 18.50 -9.92 -24.36
N ALA A 370 19.40 -10.27 -23.45
CA ALA A 370 19.57 -9.53 -22.20
C ALA A 370 20.05 -8.08 -22.44
N LYS A 371 20.90 -7.85 -23.46
CA LYS A 371 21.32 -6.48 -23.84
C LYS A 371 20.14 -5.68 -24.42
N ALA A 372 19.35 -6.29 -25.31
CA ALA A 372 18.16 -5.65 -25.87
C ALA A 372 17.13 -5.31 -24.78
N ASN A 373 16.92 -6.21 -23.83
CA ASN A 373 16.05 -5.96 -22.67
C ASN A 373 16.58 -4.80 -21.78
N LYS A 374 17.89 -4.69 -21.62
CA LYS A 374 18.49 -3.54 -20.91
C LYS A 374 18.24 -2.23 -21.66
N GLU A 375 18.44 -2.21 -22.97
CA GLU A 375 18.16 -1.03 -23.80
C GLU A 375 16.67 -0.66 -23.73
N PHE A 376 15.78 -1.63 -23.85
CA PHE A 376 14.34 -1.43 -23.65
C PHE A 376 14.03 -0.84 -22.26
N ALA A 377 14.64 -1.38 -21.20
CA ALA A 377 14.47 -0.85 -19.84
C ALA A 377 14.99 0.60 -19.71
N GLN A 378 16.06 0.96 -20.38
CA GLN A 378 16.59 2.33 -20.42
C GLN A 378 15.59 3.28 -21.09
N GLN A 379 15.08 2.91 -22.28
CA GLN A 379 14.09 3.70 -23.01
C GLN A 379 12.77 3.83 -22.20
N SER A 380 12.32 2.74 -21.58
CA SER A 380 11.13 2.75 -20.72
C SER A 380 11.31 3.70 -19.52
N VAL A 381 12.46 3.65 -18.85
CA VAL A 381 12.74 4.54 -17.71
C VAL A 381 12.84 6.00 -18.16
N GLU A 382 13.38 6.28 -19.35
CA GLU A 382 13.40 7.63 -19.89
C GLU A 382 11.99 8.14 -20.18
N GLN A 383 11.14 7.33 -20.81
CA GLN A 383 9.74 7.65 -21.01
C GLN A 383 9.00 7.85 -19.68
N ASP A 384 9.20 6.93 -18.72
CA ASP A 384 8.62 7.03 -17.37
C ASP A 384 9.00 8.36 -16.68
N LYS A 385 10.25 8.84 -16.86
CA LYS A 385 10.69 10.13 -16.31
C LYS A 385 9.98 11.30 -16.95
N LEU A 386 9.85 11.32 -18.27
CA LEU A 386 9.13 12.38 -18.98
C LEU A 386 7.67 12.45 -18.53
N THR A 387 7.01 11.31 -18.40
CA THR A 387 5.64 11.22 -17.88
C THR A 387 5.55 11.71 -16.43
N PHE A 388 6.51 11.34 -15.60
CA PHE A 388 6.62 11.78 -14.21
C PHE A 388 6.76 13.31 -14.08
N GLU A 389 7.58 13.93 -14.91
CA GLU A 389 7.76 15.38 -14.95
C GLU A 389 6.47 16.07 -15.44
N GLN A 390 5.82 15.52 -16.47
CA GLN A 390 4.56 16.04 -17.01
C GLN A 390 3.44 15.98 -15.96
N GLU A 391 3.30 14.88 -15.23
CA GLU A 391 2.30 14.72 -14.15
C GLU A 391 2.45 15.84 -13.12
N ILE A 392 3.67 16.11 -12.66
CA ILE A 392 3.95 17.12 -11.64
C ILE A 392 3.65 18.52 -12.17
N PHE A 393 4.13 18.84 -13.38
CA PHE A 393 3.86 20.13 -14.01
C PHE A 393 2.37 20.39 -14.14
N THR A 394 1.63 19.40 -14.65
CA THR A 394 0.18 19.49 -14.82
C THR A 394 -0.53 19.69 -13.48
N GLN A 395 -0.11 18.93 -12.45
CA GLN A 395 -0.74 19.01 -11.13
C GLN A 395 -0.48 20.34 -10.43
N VAL A 396 0.72 20.90 -10.56
CA VAL A 396 1.06 22.22 -10.01
C VAL A 396 0.21 23.31 -10.70
N THR A 397 0.13 23.27 -12.03
CA THR A 397 -0.66 24.22 -12.80
C THR A 397 -2.15 24.13 -12.46
N LEU A 398 -2.68 22.92 -12.33
CA LEU A 398 -4.06 22.66 -11.94
C LEU A 398 -4.36 23.25 -10.55
N LEU A 399 -3.51 22.98 -9.57
CA LEU A 399 -3.72 23.48 -8.21
C LEU A 399 -3.69 25.01 -8.13
N GLN A 400 -2.78 25.67 -8.87
CA GLN A 400 -2.75 27.14 -8.97
C GLN A 400 -4.02 27.73 -9.61
N MET A 401 -4.57 27.04 -10.62
CA MET A 401 -5.85 27.43 -11.24
C MET A 401 -7.00 27.29 -10.24
N LEU A 402 -7.07 26.17 -9.53
CA LEU A 402 -8.13 25.87 -8.56
C LEU A 402 -8.13 26.83 -7.37
N GLN A 403 -6.95 27.30 -6.91
CA GLN A 403 -6.88 28.36 -5.90
C GLN A 403 -7.61 29.63 -6.31
N LYS A 404 -7.46 30.03 -7.58
CA LYS A 404 -8.18 31.20 -8.13
C LYS A 404 -9.69 30.92 -8.29
N GLN A 405 -10.03 29.70 -8.73
CA GLN A 405 -11.42 29.30 -8.93
C GLN A 405 -12.24 29.32 -7.62
N VAL A 406 -11.67 28.83 -6.51
CA VAL A 406 -12.32 28.87 -5.19
C VAL A 406 -12.69 30.30 -4.80
N LYS A 407 -11.81 31.29 -5.01
CA LYS A 407 -12.08 32.69 -4.71
C LYS A 407 -13.20 33.27 -5.56
N LEU A 408 -13.17 32.96 -6.86
CA LEU A 408 -14.22 33.46 -7.80
C LEU A 408 -15.59 32.86 -7.48
N THR A 409 -15.65 31.56 -7.19
CA THR A 409 -16.91 30.87 -6.86
C THR A 409 -17.46 31.33 -5.52
N LYS A 410 -16.61 31.62 -4.52
CA LYS A 410 -17.04 32.20 -3.25
C LYS A 410 -17.66 33.59 -3.43
N LEU A 411 -17.03 34.44 -4.25
CA LEU A 411 -17.57 35.76 -4.55
C LEU A 411 -18.91 35.63 -5.27
N ALA A 412 -19.02 34.68 -6.23
CA ALA A 412 -20.29 34.43 -6.94
C ALA A 412 -21.41 33.93 -6.00
N ASP A 413 -21.08 33.02 -5.03
CA ASP A 413 -22.02 32.55 -4.01
C ASP A 413 -22.58 33.72 -3.19
N ASN A 414 -21.71 34.64 -2.71
CA ASN A 414 -22.14 35.81 -1.95
C ASN A 414 -23.04 36.73 -2.79
N ILE A 415 -22.66 37.07 -4.02
CA ILE A 415 -23.45 37.94 -4.90
C ILE A 415 -24.82 37.31 -5.22
N ALA A 416 -24.85 36.00 -5.49
CA ALA A 416 -26.10 35.31 -5.80
C ALA A 416 -27.04 35.24 -4.58
N ALA A 417 -26.48 35.09 -3.37
CA ALA A 417 -27.26 35.14 -2.14
C ALA A 417 -27.88 36.49 -1.88
N ASP A 418 -27.13 37.59 -2.09
CA ASP A 418 -27.64 38.97 -1.95
C ASP A 418 -28.73 39.26 -2.99
N ARG A 419 -28.50 38.88 -4.26
CA ARG A 419 -29.47 39.02 -5.34
C ARG A 419 -30.78 38.30 -5.04
N TYR A 420 -30.69 37.06 -4.53
CA TYR A 420 -31.88 36.30 -4.13
C TYR A 420 -32.66 37.03 -3.01
N GLN A 421 -31.95 37.55 -2.01
CA GLN A 421 -32.60 38.25 -0.91
C GLN A 421 -33.37 39.50 -1.41
N ILE A 422 -32.78 40.32 -2.28
CA ILE A 422 -33.41 41.45 -2.91
C ILE A 422 -34.62 41.02 -3.76
N ALA A 423 -34.48 39.97 -4.57
CA ALA A 423 -35.55 39.45 -5.39
C ALA A 423 -36.76 38.98 -4.57
N LYS A 424 -36.50 38.30 -3.44
CA LYS A 424 -37.53 37.84 -2.51
C LYS A 424 -38.31 39.00 -1.88
N GLU A 425 -37.63 40.06 -1.43
CA GLU A 425 -38.25 41.24 -0.84
C GLU A 425 -39.12 41.96 -1.88
N ARG A 426 -38.63 42.19 -3.09
CA ARG A 426 -39.39 42.81 -4.18
C ARG A 426 -40.61 41.98 -4.60
N PHE A 427 -40.49 40.63 -4.63
CA PHE A 427 -41.65 39.76 -4.92
C PHE A 427 -42.73 39.89 -3.84
N ILE A 428 -42.39 40.00 -2.58
CA ILE A 428 -43.35 40.22 -1.48
C ILE A 428 -44.09 41.53 -1.67
N LEU A 429 -43.42 42.58 -2.12
CA LEU A 429 -43.99 43.88 -2.42
C LEU A 429 -44.78 43.92 -3.74
N SER A 430 -44.86 42.81 -4.48
CA SER A 430 -45.50 42.70 -5.81
C SER A 430 -44.80 43.50 -6.93
N ASP A 431 -43.48 43.74 -6.78
CA ASP A 431 -42.65 44.49 -7.73
C ASP A 431 -41.71 43.57 -8.53
N LEU A 432 -41.89 42.24 -8.45
CA LEU A 432 -41.15 41.26 -9.20
C LEU A 432 -42.02 40.05 -9.59
N SER A 433 -41.78 39.49 -10.77
CA SER A 433 -42.52 38.30 -11.26
C SER A 433 -42.10 37.00 -10.52
N VAL A 434 -42.97 35.97 -10.54
CA VAL A 434 -42.69 34.62 -10.04
C VAL A 434 -41.48 33.99 -10.78
N THR A 435 -41.40 34.24 -12.08
CA THR A 435 -40.32 33.73 -12.93
C THR A 435 -38.97 34.32 -12.54
N ASP A 436 -38.89 35.65 -12.34
CA ASP A 436 -37.63 36.30 -11.93
C ASP A 436 -37.17 35.85 -10.54
N LEU A 437 -38.09 35.65 -9.59
CA LEU A 437 -37.77 35.07 -8.29
C LEU A 437 -37.27 33.62 -8.43
N GLY A 438 -37.87 32.83 -9.32
CA GLY A 438 -37.42 31.47 -9.63
C GLY A 438 -35.99 31.44 -10.15
N ILE A 439 -35.66 32.34 -11.09
CA ILE A 439 -34.29 32.48 -11.64
C ILE A 439 -33.30 32.83 -10.53
N ALA A 440 -33.60 33.83 -9.70
CA ALA A 440 -32.73 34.25 -8.61
C ALA A 440 -32.51 33.13 -7.58
N THR A 441 -33.53 32.29 -7.31
CA THR A 441 -33.43 31.11 -6.44
C THR A 441 -32.50 30.08 -7.04
N GLN A 442 -32.68 29.77 -8.33
CA GLN A 442 -31.84 28.77 -9.04
C GLN A 442 -30.36 29.21 -9.10
N GLU A 443 -30.10 30.48 -9.43
CA GLU A 443 -28.74 31.02 -9.48
C GLU A 443 -28.03 30.94 -8.11
N LYS A 444 -28.73 31.30 -7.04
CA LYS A 444 -28.18 31.15 -5.66
C LYS A 444 -27.84 29.70 -5.34
N ASP A 445 -28.72 28.76 -5.68
CA ASP A 445 -28.51 27.34 -5.38
C ASP A 445 -27.37 26.75 -6.21
N ILE A 446 -27.23 27.17 -7.48
CA ILE A 446 -26.10 26.79 -8.35
C ILE A 446 -24.79 27.36 -7.80
N ALA A 447 -24.73 28.67 -7.52
CA ALA A 447 -23.52 29.33 -7.04
C ALA A 447 -23.01 28.71 -5.73
N ARG A 448 -23.93 28.35 -4.81
CA ARG A 448 -23.59 27.65 -3.57
C ARG A 448 -22.98 26.29 -3.82
N ARG A 449 -23.54 25.47 -4.70
CA ARG A 449 -23.01 24.19 -5.10
C ARG A 449 -21.64 24.31 -5.77
N ASP A 450 -21.49 25.25 -6.70
CA ASP A 450 -20.25 25.49 -7.44
C ASP A 450 -19.10 25.88 -6.51
N TYR A 451 -19.38 26.67 -5.47
CA TYR A 451 -18.38 27.00 -4.45
C TYR A 451 -17.91 25.73 -3.68
N ILE A 452 -18.83 24.86 -3.24
CA ILE A 452 -18.47 23.63 -2.53
C ILE A 452 -17.72 22.65 -3.44
N LEU A 453 -18.10 22.55 -4.71
CA LEU A 453 -17.40 21.73 -5.71
C LEU A 453 -15.99 22.28 -6.00
N ALA A 454 -15.84 23.60 -6.10
CA ALA A 454 -14.51 24.20 -6.27
C ALA A 454 -13.59 23.93 -5.05
N LEU A 455 -14.12 23.96 -3.81
CA LEU A 455 -13.38 23.55 -2.62
C LEU A 455 -12.98 22.08 -2.68
N ARG A 456 -13.88 21.19 -3.12
CA ARG A 456 -13.58 19.76 -3.31
C ARG A 456 -12.40 19.58 -4.27
N ASP A 457 -12.50 20.18 -5.45
CA ASP A 457 -11.52 20.03 -6.53
C ASP A 457 -10.14 20.57 -6.08
N TYR A 458 -10.14 21.66 -5.33
CA TYR A 458 -8.93 22.22 -4.73
C TYR A 458 -8.29 21.25 -3.73
N TRP A 459 -9.03 20.73 -2.74
CA TRP A 459 -8.49 19.84 -1.72
C TRP A 459 -8.05 18.49 -2.29
N GLN A 460 -8.78 17.96 -3.28
CA GLN A 460 -8.34 16.76 -4.00
C GLN A 460 -7.05 17.01 -4.78
N SER A 461 -6.92 18.14 -5.45
CA SER A 461 -5.70 18.53 -6.16
C SER A 461 -4.53 18.75 -5.20
N TYR A 462 -4.77 19.32 -4.02
CA TYR A 462 -3.77 19.49 -2.97
C TYR A 462 -3.19 18.14 -2.49
N TYR A 463 -4.06 17.18 -2.14
CA TYR A 463 -3.59 15.85 -1.73
C TYR A 463 -2.95 15.07 -2.89
N SER A 464 -3.42 15.26 -4.12
CA SER A 464 -2.78 14.67 -5.30
C SER A 464 -1.35 15.17 -5.48
N LEU A 465 -1.09 16.48 -5.30
CA LEU A 465 0.26 17.02 -5.35
C LEU A 465 1.15 16.44 -4.22
N ARG A 466 0.61 16.26 -3.01
CA ARG A 466 1.31 15.62 -1.88
C ARG A 466 1.69 14.17 -2.20
N ILE A 467 0.83 13.40 -2.88
CA ILE A 467 1.13 12.04 -3.34
C ILE A 467 2.28 12.06 -4.37
N LEU A 468 2.26 13.03 -5.28
CA LEU A 468 3.26 13.12 -6.35
C LEU A 468 4.63 13.58 -5.87
N THR A 469 4.71 14.34 -4.78
CA THR A 469 5.96 14.94 -4.30
C THR A 469 6.43 14.41 -2.95
N LEU A 470 5.53 13.83 -2.15
CA LEU A 470 5.70 13.52 -0.73
C LEU A 470 6.21 14.71 0.07
N TYR A 471 5.76 15.90 -0.32
CA TYR A 471 6.12 17.18 0.28
C TYR A 471 4.89 18.00 0.58
N ASP A 472 4.89 18.66 1.74
CA ASP A 472 3.84 19.58 2.16
C ASP A 472 4.26 21.02 1.86
N PHE A 473 3.67 21.61 0.81
CA PHE A 473 4.01 22.96 0.38
C PHE A 473 3.46 24.06 1.28
N GLU A 474 2.44 23.78 2.08
CA GLU A 474 1.90 24.72 3.05
C GLU A 474 2.85 24.85 4.27
N GLN A 475 3.37 23.71 4.73
CA GLN A 475 4.28 23.65 5.88
C GLN A 475 5.76 23.67 5.49
N ASN A 476 6.07 23.68 4.19
CA ASN A 476 7.43 23.62 3.62
C ASN A 476 8.29 22.51 4.23
N LYS A 477 7.72 21.30 4.32
CA LYS A 477 8.42 20.14 4.89
C LYS A 477 8.12 18.84 4.15
N LYS A 478 9.10 17.93 4.17
CA LYS A 478 8.92 16.55 3.72
C LYS A 478 7.89 15.83 4.57
N ILE A 479 7.00 15.05 3.92
CA ILE A 479 6.03 14.22 4.61
C ILE A 479 6.74 12.97 5.15
N ALA A 480 6.60 12.72 6.46
CA ALA A 480 7.15 11.55 7.16
C ALA A 480 6.11 11.02 8.16
N TYR A 481 6.04 9.67 8.32
CA TYR A 481 5.15 8.96 9.25
C TYR A 481 5.88 7.88 10.05
#